data_6240bd32fe7bcacb69f05460e7a8410c
#
_entry.id   6240bd32fe7bcacb69f05460e7a8410c
#
_cell.length_a   1.000
_cell.length_b   1.000
_cell.length_c   1.000
_cell.angle_alpha   90.00
_cell.angle_beta   90.00
_cell.angle_gamma   90.00
#
_symmetry.space_group_name_H-M   'P 1'
#
loop_
_entity.id
_entity.type
_entity.pdbx_description
1 polymer ?
#
loop_
_entity_poly.entity_id
_entity_poly.type
_entity_poly.pdbx_seq_one_letter_code
_entity_poly.pdbx_strand_id
1 'polypeptide(L)'
;GEYNYPGGKKYAGEWKYGAYHGQGILSRSGRLIYEGEWANGKRNGHGTTMTKDDKLGYNGEWKDDKYHGQGIRFWEKDVHELKYEGEWKNGNENGQGELTISSCDKRDLSFYVYAGGWKDGDRWNGLLYDKDGNITANYVNGVIKK
;
A
#
# COMPACT_ATOMS: atom_id res chain seq x y z
N GLY A 1 -7.55 -6.61 25.22
CA GLY A 1 -7.27 -8.04 25.53
C GLY A 1 -6.42 -8.70 24.49
N GLU A 2 -5.90 -9.88 24.78
CA GLU A 2 -5.09 -10.71 23.87
C GLU A 2 -5.81 -12.02 23.57
N TYR A 3 -5.71 -12.51 22.35
CA TYR A 3 -6.21 -13.80 21.96
C TYR A 3 -5.24 -14.54 21.02
N ASN A 4 -4.90 -15.77 21.36
CA ASN A 4 -4.04 -16.63 20.56
C ASN A 4 -4.88 -17.65 19.80
N TYR A 5 -4.81 -17.61 18.48
CA TYR A 5 -5.50 -18.55 17.60
C TYR A 5 -4.62 -19.76 17.28
N PRO A 6 -5.21 -20.90 16.91
CA PRO A 6 -4.46 -22.00 16.31
C PRO A 6 -3.66 -21.53 15.09
N GLY A 7 -2.48 -22.15 14.85
CA GLY A 7 -1.61 -21.77 13.73
C GLY A 7 -0.77 -20.52 13.95
N GLY A 8 -0.58 -20.11 15.21
CA GLY A 8 0.34 -19.05 15.60
C GLY A 8 -0.14 -17.62 15.33
N LYS A 9 -1.40 -17.44 14.93
CA LYS A 9 -2.02 -16.11 14.80
C LYS A 9 -2.34 -15.57 16.18
N LYS A 10 -2.02 -14.31 16.45
CA LYS A 10 -2.31 -13.61 17.70
C LYS A 10 -2.91 -12.23 17.39
N TYR A 11 -3.96 -11.87 18.12
CA TYR A 11 -4.47 -10.50 18.18
C TYR A 11 -4.26 -9.94 19.59
N ALA A 12 -3.78 -8.71 19.67
CA ALA A 12 -3.63 -7.95 20.90
C ALA A 12 -4.22 -6.55 20.68
N GLY A 13 -5.31 -6.23 21.38
CA GLY A 13 -5.99 -4.93 21.18
C GLY A 13 -7.34 -4.85 21.85
N GLU A 14 -8.13 -3.90 21.37
CA GLU A 14 -9.48 -3.63 21.83
C GLU A 14 -10.49 -4.58 21.19
N TRP A 15 -11.56 -4.88 21.94
CA TRP A 15 -12.64 -5.77 21.52
C TRP A 15 -13.99 -5.13 21.79
N LYS A 16 -14.92 -5.32 20.88
CA LYS A 16 -16.31 -4.92 21.04
C LYS A 16 -17.22 -5.97 20.44
N TYR A 17 -18.15 -6.48 21.25
CA TYR A 17 -19.11 -7.54 20.83
C TYR A 17 -18.43 -8.78 20.19
N GLY A 18 -17.27 -9.19 20.72
CA GLY A 18 -16.51 -10.35 20.22
C GLY A 18 -15.72 -10.10 18.92
N ALA A 19 -15.69 -8.88 18.40
CA ALA A 19 -14.93 -8.49 17.23
C ALA A 19 -13.75 -7.55 17.57
N TYR A 20 -12.70 -7.56 16.77
CA TYR A 20 -11.59 -6.59 16.87
C TYR A 20 -12.16 -5.18 16.72
N HIS A 21 -11.74 -4.29 17.58
CA HIS A 21 -12.21 -2.90 17.61
C HIS A 21 -11.10 -1.98 18.12
N GLY A 22 -11.24 -0.64 17.87
CA GLY A 22 -10.26 0.33 18.33
C GLY A 22 -8.84 0.01 17.87
N GLN A 23 -7.85 0.22 18.72
CA GLN A 23 -6.46 -0.07 18.41
C GLN A 23 -6.12 -1.55 18.62
N GLY A 24 -5.37 -2.15 17.67
CA GLY A 24 -4.99 -3.53 17.80
C GLY A 24 -3.86 -3.97 16.86
N ILE A 25 -3.14 -4.98 17.31
CA ILE A 25 -2.01 -5.61 16.63
C ILE A 25 -2.37 -7.03 16.27
N LEU A 26 -2.23 -7.37 15.01
CA LEU A 26 -2.35 -8.72 14.48
C LEU A 26 -0.97 -9.23 14.09
N SER A 27 -0.59 -10.38 14.63
CA SER A 27 0.69 -11.04 14.34
C SER A 27 0.49 -12.53 14.03
N ARG A 28 1.50 -13.16 13.43
CA ARG A 28 1.56 -14.62 13.24
C ARG A 28 2.98 -15.10 13.49
N SER A 29 3.12 -16.08 14.39
CA SER A 29 4.41 -16.66 14.77
C SER A 29 5.43 -15.58 15.18
N GLY A 30 4.97 -14.57 15.92
CA GLY A 30 5.77 -13.44 16.41
C GLY A 30 5.99 -12.32 15.39
N ARG A 31 5.58 -12.48 14.14
CA ARG A 31 5.76 -11.46 13.09
C ARG A 31 4.54 -10.56 12.99
N LEU A 32 4.76 -9.25 12.90
CA LEU A 32 3.71 -8.26 12.70
C LEU A 32 3.07 -8.45 11.31
N ILE A 33 1.75 -8.53 11.27
CA ILE A 33 0.95 -8.53 10.04
C ILE A 33 0.30 -7.17 9.85
N TYR A 34 -0.34 -6.65 10.90
CA TYR A 34 -1.05 -5.37 10.89
C TYR A 34 -1.05 -4.75 12.29
N GLU A 35 -0.84 -3.46 12.33
CA GLU A 35 -1.00 -2.62 13.51
C GLU A 35 -1.81 -1.39 13.12
N GLY A 36 -2.89 -1.10 13.86
CA GLY A 36 -3.72 0.06 13.59
C GLY A 36 -5.15 -0.08 14.10
N GLU A 37 -6.03 0.66 13.45
CA GLU A 37 -7.43 0.78 13.84
C GLU A 37 -8.30 -0.35 13.26
N TRP A 38 -9.28 -0.75 14.05
CA TRP A 38 -10.22 -1.82 13.74
C TRP A 38 -11.65 -1.38 14.03
N ALA A 39 -12.57 -1.80 13.19
CA ALA A 39 -14.00 -1.67 13.43
C ALA A 39 -14.72 -2.95 13.01
N ASN A 40 -15.48 -3.54 13.93
CA ASN A 40 -16.29 -4.75 13.68
C ASN A 40 -15.49 -5.90 13.02
N GLY A 41 -14.27 -6.15 13.50
CA GLY A 41 -13.40 -7.21 13.02
C GLY A 41 -12.63 -6.92 11.73
N LYS A 42 -12.77 -5.72 11.15
CA LYS A 42 -12.11 -5.28 9.92
C LYS A 42 -11.14 -4.12 10.19
N ARG A 43 -10.06 -4.05 9.41
CA ARG A 43 -9.16 -2.89 9.40
C ARG A 43 -9.95 -1.67 8.93
N ASN A 44 -9.89 -0.59 9.70
CA ASN A 44 -10.68 0.61 9.45
C ASN A 44 -10.02 1.79 10.16
N GLY A 45 -9.82 2.93 9.50
CA GLY A 45 -9.02 4.03 10.00
C GLY A 45 -7.55 3.90 9.60
N HIS A 46 -6.61 4.38 10.40
CA HIS A 46 -5.18 4.31 10.07
C HIS A 46 -4.54 2.99 10.50
N GLY A 47 -3.63 2.48 9.67
CA GLY A 47 -2.88 1.28 10.02
C GLY A 47 -1.77 0.91 9.04
N THR A 48 -0.88 0.06 9.55
CA THR A 48 0.33 -0.38 8.87
C THR A 48 0.35 -1.88 8.70
N THR A 49 0.75 -2.37 7.53
CA THR A 49 1.06 -3.79 7.29
C THR A 49 2.53 -3.99 7.03
N MET A 50 3.03 -5.16 7.43
CA MET A 50 4.38 -5.63 7.10
C MET A 50 4.31 -6.77 6.10
N THR A 51 5.33 -6.89 5.25
CA THR A 51 5.52 -8.02 4.34
C THR A 51 6.05 -9.24 5.10
N LYS A 52 6.09 -10.39 4.42
CA LYS A 52 6.70 -11.62 4.96
C LYS A 52 8.20 -11.46 5.35
N ASP A 53 8.88 -10.46 4.79
CA ASP A 53 10.30 -10.18 5.01
C ASP A 53 10.52 -9.00 6.00
N ASP A 54 9.49 -8.71 6.82
CA ASP A 54 9.47 -7.65 7.83
C ASP A 54 9.77 -6.24 7.28
N LYS A 55 9.47 -6.03 5.99
CA LYS A 55 9.49 -4.72 5.34
C LYS A 55 8.11 -4.07 5.43
N LEU A 56 8.05 -2.75 5.35
CA LEU A 56 6.79 -2.02 5.23
C LEU A 56 6.05 -2.45 3.96
N GLY A 57 4.80 -2.86 4.10
CA GLY A 57 3.93 -3.21 2.98
C GLY A 57 3.00 -2.05 2.60
N TYR A 58 2.23 -1.56 3.57
CA TYR A 58 1.33 -0.41 3.41
C TYR A 58 1.25 0.39 4.70
N ASN A 59 1.20 1.69 4.58
CA ASN A 59 0.90 2.61 5.68
C ASN A 59 -0.08 3.66 5.19
N GLY A 60 -1.26 3.73 5.79
CA GLY A 60 -2.29 4.68 5.39
C GLY A 60 -3.66 4.35 5.93
N GLU A 61 -4.66 4.89 5.25
CA GLU A 61 -6.06 4.74 5.63
C GLU A 61 -6.66 3.43 5.10
N TRP A 62 -7.56 2.86 5.88
CA TRP A 62 -8.28 1.62 5.63
C TRP A 62 -9.78 1.81 5.76
N LYS A 63 -10.53 1.12 4.95
CA LYS A 63 -11.98 1.01 5.06
C LYS A 63 -12.43 -0.41 4.70
N ASP A 64 -13.08 -1.10 5.65
CA ASP A 64 -13.59 -2.46 5.46
C ASP A 64 -12.54 -3.42 4.87
N ASP A 65 -11.33 -3.48 5.48
CA ASP A 65 -10.18 -4.30 5.06
C ASP A 65 -9.53 -3.90 3.73
N LYS A 66 -9.91 -2.77 3.13
CA LYS A 66 -9.34 -2.28 1.87
C LYS A 66 -8.57 -0.97 2.09
N TYR A 67 -7.53 -0.75 1.29
CA TYR A 67 -6.84 0.54 1.22
C TYR A 67 -7.83 1.63 0.80
N HIS A 68 -7.77 2.76 1.47
CA HIS A 68 -8.67 3.88 1.24
C HIS A 68 -7.97 5.19 1.57
N GLY A 69 -8.55 6.36 1.17
CA GLY A 69 -7.99 7.67 1.51
C GLY A 69 -6.54 7.82 1.10
N GLN A 70 -5.70 8.35 1.97
CA GLN A 70 -4.28 8.55 1.71
C GLN A 70 -3.45 7.36 2.21
N GLY A 71 -2.44 6.96 1.43
CA GLY A 71 -1.55 5.88 1.85
C GLY A 71 -0.34 5.69 0.96
N ILE A 72 0.66 5.01 1.55
CA ILE A 72 1.90 4.63 0.89
C ILE A 72 1.97 3.11 0.87
N ARG A 73 2.21 2.53 -0.30
CA ARG A 73 2.41 1.10 -0.49
C ARG A 73 3.77 0.82 -1.09
N PHE A 74 4.42 -0.24 -0.58
CA PHE A 74 5.66 -0.79 -1.11
C PHE A 74 5.42 -2.23 -1.54
N TRP A 75 5.91 -2.62 -2.70
CA TRP A 75 5.91 -4.01 -3.16
C TRP A 75 7.02 -4.26 -4.19
N GLU A 76 7.31 -5.52 -4.42
CA GLU A 76 8.24 -5.94 -5.45
C GLU A 76 7.46 -6.60 -6.59
N LYS A 77 7.86 -6.34 -7.81
CA LYS A 77 7.32 -6.97 -9.00
C LYS A 77 8.45 -7.24 -9.99
N ASP A 78 8.65 -8.51 -10.33
CA ASP A 78 9.75 -8.97 -11.17
C ASP A 78 11.10 -8.55 -10.57
N VAL A 79 11.84 -7.69 -11.26
CA VAL A 79 13.15 -7.14 -10.84
C VAL A 79 13.04 -5.69 -10.36
N HIS A 80 11.85 -5.25 -9.97
CA HIS A 80 11.62 -3.86 -9.58
C HIS A 80 11.02 -3.75 -8.17
N GLU A 81 11.51 -2.76 -7.43
CA GLU A 81 10.87 -2.25 -6.22
C GLU A 81 9.92 -1.11 -6.62
N LEU A 82 8.70 -1.16 -6.12
CA LEU A 82 7.66 -0.18 -6.41
C LEU A 82 7.20 0.49 -5.12
N LYS A 83 7.04 1.82 -5.18
CA LYS A 83 6.41 2.63 -4.14
C LYS A 83 5.29 3.45 -4.77
N TYR A 84 4.07 3.30 -4.30
CA TYR A 84 2.99 4.22 -4.61
C TYR A 84 2.66 5.07 -3.38
N GLU A 85 2.52 6.36 -3.58
CA GLU A 85 2.09 7.33 -2.56
C GLU A 85 0.98 8.20 -3.14
N GLY A 86 -0.21 8.15 -2.54
CA GLY A 86 -1.35 8.89 -3.05
C GLY A 86 -2.69 8.41 -2.54
N GLU A 87 -3.71 8.72 -3.32
CA GLU A 87 -5.10 8.41 -3.01
C GLU A 87 -5.48 6.97 -3.37
N TRP A 88 -6.29 6.36 -2.51
CA TRP A 88 -6.79 4.99 -2.63
C TRP A 88 -8.31 4.95 -2.53
N LYS A 89 -8.92 4.09 -3.29
CA LYS A 89 -10.36 3.83 -3.21
C LYS A 89 -10.66 2.36 -3.41
N ASN A 90 -11.28 1.74 -2.41
CA ASN A 90 -11.69 0.33 -2.46
C ASN A 90 -10.55 -0.65 -2.79
N GLY A 91 -9.31 -0.34 -2.36
CA GLY A 91 -8.13 -1.17 -2.57
C GLY A 91 -7.30 -0.84 -3.81
N ASN A 92 -7.76 0.08 -4.67
CA ASN A 92 -7.07 0.47 -5.88
C ASN A 92 -6.52 1.91 -5.77
N GLU A 93 -5.43 2.19 -6.49
CA GLU A 93 -4.93 3.53 -6.71
C GLU A 93 -6.01 4.35 -7.43
N ASN A 94 -6.31 5.54 -6.91
CA ASN A 94 -7.38 6.39 -7.43
C ASN A 94 -7.09 7.85 -7.08
N GLY A 95 -7.56 8.81 -7.88
CA GLY A 95 -7.29 10.23 -7.62
C GLY A 95 -5.86 10.62 -7.97
N GLN A 96 -5.18 11.39 -7.14
CA GLN A 96 -3.80 11.84 -7.38
C GLN A 96 -2.79 10.95 -6.67
N GLY A 97 -1.67 10.68 -7.33
CA GLY A 97 -0.61 9.88 -6.72
C GLY A 97 0.66 9.78 -7.55
N GLU A 98 1.71 9.32 -6.89
CA GLU A 98 3.03 9.10 -7.46
C GLU A 98 3.41 7.63 -7.36
N LEU A 99 3.87 7.04 -8.45
CA LEU A 99 4.47 5.71 -8.49
C LEU A 99 5.94 5.83 -8.83
N THR A 100 6.79 5.42 -7.91
CA THR A 100 8.22 5.23 -8.12
C THR A 100 8.50 3.78 -8.50
N ILE A 101 9.31 3.57 -9.51
CA ILE A 101 9.77 2.27 -9.99
C ILE A 101 11.29 2.30 -10.00
N SER A 102 11.94 1.41 -9.25
CA SER A 102 13.40 1.27 -9.20
C SER A 102 13.81 -0.18 -9.42
N SER A 103 14.97 -0.41 -10.02
CA SER A 103 15.50 -1.76 -10.19
C SER A 103 15.99 -2.33 -8.86
N CYS A 104 15.74 -3.63 -8.61
CA CYS A 104 16.34 -4.38 -7.50
C CYS A 104 17.81 -4.71 -7.76
N ASP A 105 18.29 -4.69 -9.02
CA ASP A 105 19.70 -4.89 -9.36
C ASP A 105 20.45 -3.57 -9.16
N LYS A 106 21.38 -3.55 -8.19
CA LYS A 106 22.20 -2.37 -7.88
C LYS A 106 23.11 -1.90 -9.04
N ARG A 107 23.29 -2.72 -10.09
CA ARG A 107 24.01 -2.37 -11.31
C ARG A 107 23.12 -1.73 -12.37
N ASP A 108 21.83 -1.98 -12.29
CA ASP A 108 20.83 -1.35 -13.14
C ASP A 108 20.27 -0.11 -12.41
N LEU A 109 20.66 1.07 -12.86
CA LEU A 109 20.24 2.36 -12.31
C LEU A 109 18.92 2.85 -12.92
N SER A 110 18.12 1.95 -13.52
CA SER A 110 16.81 2.35 -14.04
C SER A 110 15.90 2.81 -12.91
N PHE A 111 15.34 3.99 -13.09
CA PHE A 111 14.46 4.64 -12.16
C PHE A 111 13.42 5.44 -12.94
N TYR A 112 12.16 5.27 -12.60
CA TYR A 112 11.07 6.00 -13.22
C TYR A 112 10.08 6.50 -12.17
N VAL A 113 9.54 7.67 -12.39
CA VAL A 113 8.46 8.23 -11.56
C VAL A 113 7.28 8.58 -12.46
N TYR A 114 6.14 8.00 -12.18
CA TYR A 114 4.88 8.48 -12.72
C TYR A 114 4.20 9.37 -11.68
N ALA A 115 3.87 10.60 -12.06
CA ALA A 115 3.12 11.54 -11.23
C ALA A 115 1.86 12.00 -11.96
N GLY A 116 0.70 11.85 -11.31
CA GLY A 116 -0.56 12.27 -11.91
C GLY A 116 -1.79 11.55 -11.40
N GLY A 117 -2.83 11.57 -12.23
CA GLY A 117 -4.12 10.98 -11.92
C GLY A 117 -4.16 9.47 -12.14
N TRP A 118 -4.94 8.80 -11.29
CA TRP A 118 -5.18 7.36 -11.29
C TRP A 118 -6.67 7.07 -11.33
N LYS A 119 -7.04 5.99 -11.96
CA LYS A 119 -8.42 5.51 -12.02
C LYS A 119 -8.46 4.00 -11.96
N ASP A 120 -9.04 3.47 -10.87
CA ASP A 120 -9.24 2.04 -10.63
C ASP A 120 -7.96 1.19 -10.79
N GLY A 121 -6.79 1.73 -10.35
CA GLY A 121 -5.48 1.08 -10.43
C GLY A 121 -4.68 1.39 -11.69
N ASP A 122 -5.25 2.10 -12.67
CA ASP A 122 -4.58 2.46 -13.91
C ASP A 122 -4.09 3.91 -13.90
N ARG A 123 -2.93 4.16 -14.52
CA ARG A 123 -2.44 5.52 -14.81
C ARG A 123 -3.39 6.21 -15.76
N TRP A 124 -3.91 7.38 -15.36
CA TRP A 124 -4.97 8.04 -16.14
C TRP A 124 -4.52 9.30 -16.87
N ASN A 125 -4.14 10.33 -16.13
CA ASN A 125 -3.64 11.59 -16.68
C ASN A 125 -2.39 12.01 -15.90
N GLY A 126 -1.22 12.00 -16.54
CA GLY A 126 0.02 12.33 -15.84
C GLY A 126 1.26 12.11 -16.69
N LEU A 127 2.41 12.33 -16.08
CA LEU A 127 3.71 12.29 -16.73
C LEU A 127 4.60 11.19 -16.15
N LEU A 128 5.36 10.53 -17.00
CA LEU A 128 6.40 9.58 -16.62
C LEU A 128 7.77 10.26 -16.81
N TYR A 129 8.58 10.22 -15.78
CA TYR A 129 9.93 10.80 -15.74
C TYR A 129 10.97 9.69 -15.62
N ASP A 130 12.13 9.90 -16.25
CA ASP A 130 13.33 9.10 -15.99
C ASP A 130 14.11 9.57 -14.74
N LYS A 131 15.24 8.92 -14.45
CA LYS A 131 16.12 9.25 -13.31
C LYS A 131 16.72 10.67 -13.36
N ASP A 132 16.78 11.26 -14.53
CA ASP A 132 17.35 12.59 -14.76
C ASP A 132 16.26 13.69 -14.77
N GLY A 133 14.99 13.29 -14.54
CA GLY A 133 13.83 14.17 -14.51
C GLY A 133 13.26 14.52 -15.90
N ASN A 134 13.70 13.84 -16.95
CA ASN A 134 13.16 14.06 -18.29
C ASN A 134 11.83 13.34 -18.46
N ILE A 135 10.88 13.98 -19.15
CA ILE A 135 9.60 13.36 -19.47
C ILE A 135 9.81 12.32 -20.56
N THR A 136 9.48 11.06 -20.26
CA THR A 136 9.60 9.93 -21.19
C THR A 136 8.25 9.49 -21.77
N ALA A 137 7.16 9.80 -21.07
CA ALA A 137 5.81 9.54 -21.57
C ALA A 137 4.78 10.50 -20.95
N ASN A 138 3.70 10.73 -21.69
CA ASN A 138 2.51 11.44 -21.20
C ASN A 138 1.29 10.51 -21.29
N TYR A 139 0.51 10.43 -20.22
CA TYR A 139 -0.73 9.67 -20.17
C TYR A 139 -1.91 10.62 -20.26
N VAL A 140 -2.84 10.32 -21.18
CA VAL A 140 -4.11 11.06 -21.34
C VAL A 140 -5.24 10.05 -21.46
N ASN A 141 -6.17 10.04 -20.49
CA ASN A 141 -7.27 9.08 -20.39
C ASN A 141 -6.80 7.62 -20.48
N GLY A 142 -5.71 7.29 -19.75
CA GLY A 142 -5.14 5.95 -19.68
C GLY A 142 -4.28 5.55 -20.90
N VAL A 143 -4.13 6.41 -21.90
CA VAL A 143 -3.38 6.12 -23.13
C VAL A 143 -2.07 6.91 -23.15
N ILE A 144 -0.97 6.21 -23.48
CA ILE A 144 0.33 6.88 -23.71
C ILE A 144 0.24 7.72 -24.99
N LYS A 145 0.55 9.00 -24.86
CA LYS A 145 0.76 9.91 -25.97
C LYS A 145 2.27 10.09 -26.20
N LYS A 146 2.70 9.81 -27.38
CA LYS A 146 4.09 10.05 -27.82
C LYS A 146 4.26 11.50 -28.24
#